data_1196b6b06a7dc6e45027564f26649bb9
#
_entry.id   1196b6b06a7dc6e45027564f26649bb9
#
_cell.length_a   1.000
_cell.length_b   1.000
_cell.length_c   1.000
_cell.angle_alpha   90.00
_cell.angle_beta   90.00
_cell.angle_gamma   90.00
#
_symmetry.space_group_name_H-M   'P 1'
#
loop_
_entity.id
_entity.type
_entity.pdbx_description
1 polymer ?
#
loop_
_entity_poly.entity_id
_entity_poly.type
_entity_poly.pdbx_seq_one_letter_code
_entity_poly.pdbx_strand_id
1 'polypeptide(L)'
;MAARKAIVTASDSGIGKATAVRLARDRFDVGVTWHTDRDGAEDTAREVGAQGTRAVMARLDVTRFEEAADTVEALARELGGLDVFVNNAGGGAHHPFLDFPLEDWQQVVDLNLTGAFACAQRAARIMVEAGRGGRIVNVTSVHEHIPLRGAAAYCAAKGGLGLLTKVMALELGEHGIAVNAVAPGEIATPMTDGEDEDPASEERPALPAGRPGNAHEIAEAIAFLARPDARYATGASIVVDGGLMLTAAEFNREAASS
;
A
#
# COMPACT_ATOMS: atom_id res chain seq x y z
N MET A 1 -15.07 -18.39 -15.41
CA MET A 1 -15.36 -17.77 -14.10
C MET A 1 -15.40 -16.27 -14.31
N ALA A 2 -16.26 -15.53 -13.60
CA ALA A 2 -16.24 -14.07 -13.64
C ALA A 2 -14.90 -13.57 -13.11
N ALA A 3 -14.38 -12.45 -13.67
CA ALA A 3 -13.15 -11.83 -13.17
C ALA A 3 -13.34 -11.35 -11.74
N ARG A 4 -12.34 -11.53 -10.88
CA ARG A 4 -12.33 -10.98 -9.51
C ARG A 4 -12.09 -9.47 -9.58
N LYS A 5 -12.42 -8.76 -8.52
CA LYS A 5 -12.43 -7.30 -8.46
C LYS A 5 -11.45 -6.80 -7.41
N ALA A 6 -10.55 -5.92 -7.80
CA ALA A 6 -9.59 -5.29 -6.90
C ALA A 6 -9.66 -3.77 -7.00
N ILE A 7 -9.39 -3.07 -5.90
CA ILE A 7 -9.16 -1.63 -5.88
C ILE A 7 -7.78 -1.41 -5.24
N VAL A 8 -6.96 -0.56 -5.87
CA VAL A 8 -5.62 -0.19 -5.37
C VAL A 8 -5.57 1.33 -5.25
N THR A 9 -5.31 1.83 -4.03
CA THR A 9 -5.17 3.28 -3.81
C THR A 9 -3.80 3.78 -4.25
N ALA A 10 -3.73 5.01 -4.80
CA ALA A 10 -2.52 5.62 -5.37
C ALA A 10 -1.81 4.66 -6.34
N SER A 11 -2.52 4.24 -7.37
CA SER A 11 -2.03 3.28 -8.37
C SER A 11 -1.66 3.94 -9.71
N ASP A 12 -1.43 5.24 -9.67
CA ASP A 12 -0.89 6.07 -10.74
C ASP A 12 0.60 5.83 -10.99
N SER A 13 1.36 5.41 -9.97
CA SER A 13 2.81 5.18 -10.07
C SER A 13 3.32 4.14 -9.07
N GLY A 14 4.61 3.86 -9.07
CA GLY A 14 5.34 3.11 -8.07
C GLY A 14 4.72 1.74 -7.71
N ILE A 15 4.65 1.45 -6.41
CA ILE A 15 4.12 0.19 -5.88
C ILE A 15 2.65 -0.01 -6.27
N GLY A 16 1.85 1.07 -6.26
CA GLY A 16 0.44 1.01 -6.61
C GLY A 16 0.20 0.59 -8.06
N LYS A 17 0.92 1.22 -9.01
CA LYS A 17 0.89 0.85 -10.43
C LYS A 17 1.33 -0.59 -10.65
N ALA A 18 2.49 -0.97 -10.09
CA ALA A 18 3.01 -2.33 -10.21
C ALA A 18 2.00 -3.37 -9.66
N THR A 19 1.35 -3.05 -8.53
CA THR A 19 0.32 -3.90 -7.91
C THR A 19 -0.92 -4.03 -8.80
N ALA A 20 -1.42 -2.92 -9.36
CA ALA A 20 -2.59 -2.92 -10.24
C ALA A 20 -2.34 -3.81 -11.47
N VAL A 21 -1.20 -3.64 -12.13
CA VAL A 21 -0.81 -4.44 -13.31
C VAL A 21 -0.59 -5.91 -12.93
N ARG A 22 0.04 -6.16 -11.76
CA ARG A 22 0.27 -7.54 -11.28
C ARG A 22 -1.04 -8.28 -11.00
N LEU A 23 -2.01 -7.61 -10.35
CA LEU A 23 -3.34 -8.19 -10.11
C LEU A 23 -4.10 -8.44 -11.42
N ALA A 24 -3.95 -7.56 -12.42
CA ALA A 24 -4.54 -7.77 -13.75
C ALA A 24 -4.01 -9.03 -14.42
N ARG A 25 -2.73 -9.36 -14.28
CA ARG A 25 -2.16 -10.65 -14.75
C ARG A 25 -2.81 -11.85 -14.08
N ASP A 26 -3.26 -11.71 -12.83
CA ASP A 26 -4.01 -12.72 -12.08
C ASP A 26 -5.52 -12.67 -12.36
N ARG A 27 -5.92 -11.97 -13.45
CA ARG A 27 -7.31 -11.89 -13.93
C ARG A 27 -8.25 -11.12 -13.01
N PHE A 28 -7.76 -10.09 -12.31
CA PHE A 28 -8.61 -9.12 -11.65
C PHE A 28 -8.99 -7.99 -12.61
N ASP A 29 -10.26 -7.55 -12.56
CA ASP A 29 -10.61 -6.20 -12.98
C ASP A 29 -10.19 -5.24 -11.88
N VAL A 30 -9.59 -4.09 -12.22
CA VAL A 30 -8.91 -3.24 -11.25
C VAL A 30 -9.47 -1.82 -11.24
N GLY A 31 -9.81 -1.35 -10.03
CA GLY A 31 -10.03 0.05 -9.73
C GLY A 31 -8.68 0.74 -9.53
N VAL A 32 -8.34 1.63 -10.44
CA VAL A 32 -7.12 2.45 -10.44
C VAL A 32 -7.45 3.83 -9.87
N THR A 33 -6.65 4.31 -8.91
CA THR A 33 -6.89 5.64 -8.34
C THR A 33 -5.66 6.52 -8.38
N TRP A 34 -5.90 7.83 -8.45
CA TRP A 34 -4.86 8.86 -8.39
C TRP A 34 -5.31 10.04 -7.54
N HIS A 35 -4.35 10.83 -7.06
CA HIS A 35 -4.65 12.10 -6.42
C HIS A 35 -4.36 13.29 -7.35
N THR A 36 -3.14 13.39 -7.86
CA THR A 36 -2.67 14.50 -8.71
C THR A 36 -2.23 14.04 -10.10
N ASP A 37 -1.68 12.84 -10.26
CA ASP A 37 -1.17 12.34 -11.52
C ASP A 37 -2.22 11.47 -12.25
N ARG A 38 -3.07 12.16 -13.03
CA ARG A 38 -4.06 11.51 -13.86
C ARG A 38 -3.44 10.73 -15.02
N ASP A 39 -2.40 11.27 -15.63
CA ASP A 39 -1.76 10.68 -16.81
C ASP A 39 -1.10 9.34 -16.44
N GLY A 40 -0.44 9.27 -15.29
CA GLY A 40 0.10 8.03 -14.73
C GLY A 40 -0.99 6.98 -14.44
N ALA A 41 -2.16 7.43 -13.96
CA ALA A 41 -3.31 6.53 -13.78
C ALA A 41 -3.88 6.02 -15.12
N GLU A 42 -3.92 6.86 -16.17
CA GLU A 42 -4.34 6.45 -17.54
C GLU A 42 -3.35 5.45 -18.12
N ASP A 43 -2.04 5.61 -17.87
CA ASP A 43 -1.01 4.64 -18.25
C ASP A 43 -1.22 3.31 -17.54
N THR A 44 -1.45 3.34 -16.24
CA THR A 44 -1.74 2.13 -15.45
C THR A 44 -2.99 1.42 -15.97
N ALA A 45 -4.06 2.17 -16.27
CA ALA A 45 -5.30 1.60 -16.79
C ALA A 45 -5.09 0.94 -18.17
N ARG A 46 -4.23 1.54 -19.04
CA ARG A 46 -3.86 0.92 -20.33
C ARG A 46 -3.09 -0.39 -20.13
N GLU A 47 -2.14 -0.41 -19.19
CA GLU A 47 -1.38 -1.62 -18.88
C GLU A 47 -2.25 -2.74 -18.28
N VAL A 48 -3.21 -2.40 -17.42
CA VAL A 48 -4.23 -3.32 -16.89
C VAL A 48 -5.06 -3.88 -18.06
N GLY A 49 -5.54 -3.01 -18.96
CA GLY A 49 -6.30 -3.42 -20.15
C GLY A 49 -5.52 -4.33 -21.06
N ALA A 50 -4.22 -4.12 -21.22
CA ALA A 50 -3.33 -4.97 -22.03
C ALA A 50 -3.22 -6.41 -21.48
N GLN A 51 -3.56 -6.65 -20.20
CA GLN A 51 -3.64 -7.99 -19.61
C GLN A 51 -4.98 -8.69 -19.94
N GLY A 52 -5.88 -8.03 -20.68
CA GLY A 52 -7.21 -8.58 -21.04
C GLY A 52 -8.22 -8.50 -19.88
N THR A 53 -8.03 -7.56 -18.96
CA THR A 53 -8.94 -7.25 -17.84
C THR A 53 -9.44 -5.83 -17.95
N ARG A 54 -10.45 -5.47 -17.16
CA ARG A 54 -11.03 -4.13 -17.16
C ARG A 54 -10.36 -3.25 -16.11
N ALA A 55 -10.07 -2.00 -16.47
CA ALA A 55 -9.72 -0.93 -15.53
C ALA A 55 -10.90 0.03 -15.38
N VAL A 56 -11.13 0.48 -14.15
CA VAL A 56 -12.03 1.59 -13.80
C VAL A 56 -11.20 2.61 -13.04
N MET A 57 -11.39 3.90 -13.32
CA MET A 57 -10.51 4.93 -12.78
C MET A 57 -11.30 5.94 -11.96
N ALA A 58 -10.74 6.38 -10.82
CA ALA A 58 -11.30 7.49 -10.05
C ALA A 58 -10.21 8.32 -9.39
N ARG A 59 -10.46 9.64 -9.28
CA ARG A 59 -9.64 10.50 -8.41
C ARG A 59 -9.98 10.19 -6.96
N LEU A 60 -8.96 10.03 -6.13
CA LEU A 60 -9.09 9.68 -4.72
C LEU A 60 -8.10 10.50 -3.87
N ASP A 61 -8.62 11.37 -3.04
CA ASP A 61 -7.88 12.04 -1.98
C ASP A 61 -8.24 11.35 -0.65
N VAL A 62 -7.35 10.51 -0.14
CA VAL A 62 -7.62 9.73 1.08
C VAL A 62 -7.71 10.59 2.34
N THR A 63 -7.26 11.86 2.31
CA THR A 63 -7.40 12.79 3.44
C THR A 63 -8.80 13.38 3.56
N ARG A 64 -9.63 13.24 2.53
CA ARG A 64 -11.06 13.60 2.53
C ARG A 64 -11.89 12.36 2.86
N PHE A 65 -11.87 11.94 4.10
CA PHE A 65 -12.24 10.60 4.57
C PHE A 65 -13.59 10.07 4.06
N GLU A 66 -14.65 10.87 4.14
CA GLU A 66 -15.99 10.49 3.67
C GLU A 66 -16.05 10.38 2.15
N GLU A 67 -15.51 11.37 1.43
CA GLU A 67 -15.44 11.36 -0.04
C GLU A 67 -14.57 10.19 -0.56
N ALA A 68 -13.47 9.89 0.15
CA ALA A 68 -12.62 8.75 -0.17
C ALA A 68 -13.37 7.43 -0.02
N ALA A 69 -14.09 7.27 1.08
CA ALA A 69 -14.93 6.09 1.30
C ALA A 69 -16.02 5.95 0.22
N ASP A 70 -16.70 7.04 -0.15
CA ASP A 70 -17.71 7.05 -1.21
C ASP A 70 -17.11 6.72 -2.58
N THR A 71 -15.88 7.18 -2.86
CA THR A 71 -15.15 6.85 -4.09
C THR A 71 -14.84 5.35 -4.15
N VAL A 72 -14.40 4.73 -3.04
CA VAL A 72 -14.19 3.27 -2.97
C VAL A 72 -15.48 2.52 -3.26
N GLU A 73 -16.62 2.98 -2.72
CA GLU A 73 -17.93 2.36 -2.99
C GLU A 73 -18.35 2.52 -4.45
N ALA A 74 -18.16 3.70 -5.04
CA ALA A 74 -18.47 3.95 -6.44
C ALA A 74 -17.65 3.04 -7.38
N LEU A 75 -16.34 2.92 -7.13
CA LEU A 75 -15.47 2.01 -7.87
C LEU A 75 -15.91 0.55 -7.74
N ALA A 76 -16.22 0.09 -6.52
CA ALA A 76 -16.69 -1.26 -6.29
C ALA A 76 -18.01 -1.54 -7.02
N ARG A 77 -18.93 -0.58 -7.03
CA ARG A 77 -20.21 -0.67 -7.76
C ARG A 77 -19.97 -0.76 -9.27
N GLU A 78 -19.10 0.07 -9.80
CA GLU A 78 -18.78 0.07 -11.23
C GLU A 78 -18.06 -1.22 -11.66
N LEU A 79 -17.18 -1.77 -10.82
CA LEU A 79 -16.54 -3.06 -11.05
C LEU A 79 -17.52 -4.24 -10.95
N GLY A 80 -18.64 -4.07 -10.27
CA GLY A 80 -19.62 -5.12 -9.99
C GLY A 80 -19.27 -5.96 -8.76
N GLY A 81 -18.54 -5.39 -7.79
CA GLY A 81 -18.17 -5.99 -6.51
C GLY A 81 -16.74 -5.66 -6.10
N LEU A 82 -16.32 -6.23 -4.96
CA LEU A 82 -14.97 -6.07 -4.43
C LEU A 82 -14.52 -7.37 -3.76
N ASP A 83 -13.40 -7.92 -4.22
CA ASP A 83 -12.78 -9.13 -3.66
C ASP A 83 -11.44 -8.83 -2.97
N VAL A 84 -10.73 -7.79 -3.45
CA VAL A 84 -9.43 -7.34 -2.92
C VAL A 84 -9.39 -5.83 -2.79
N PHE A 85 -8.96 -5.34 -1.64
CA PHE A 85 -8.68 -3.91 -1.43
C PHE A 85 -7.23 -3.73 -0.98
N VAL A 86 -6.48 -2.86 -1.65
CA VAL A 86 -5.09 -2.55 -1.33
C VAL A 86 -4.97 -1.08 -0.94
N ASN A 87 -4.70 -0.82 0.34
CA ASN A 87 -4.32 0.48 0.85
C ASN A 87 -2.84 0.72 0.55
N ASN A 88 -2.54 1.46 -0.51
CA ASN A 88 -1.18 1.79 -0.89
C ASN A 88 -0.88 3.29 -0.77
N ALA A 89 -1.89 4.16 -0.78
CA ALA A 89 -1.68 5.61 -0.61
C ALA A 89 -0.87 5.92 0.65
N GLY A 90 0.14 6.76 0.52
CA GLY A 90 0.99 7.16 1.62
C GLY A 90 2.00 8.24 1.22
N GLY A 91 2.62 8.85 2.20
CA GLY A 91 3.64 9.88 2.06
C GLY A 91 4.23 10.24 3.40
N GLY A 92 5.29 11.05 3.42
CA GLY A 92 5.97 11.44 4.63
C GLY A 92 6.32 12.92 4.68
N ALA A 93 6.73 13.38 5.85
CA ALA A 93 7.41 14.64 6.09
C ALA A 93 8.60 14.39 7.02
N HIS A 94 9.69 15.11 6.82
CA HIS A 94 10.91 14.95 7.59
C HIS A 94 11.26 16.23 8.33
N HIS A 95 11.23 16.17 9.67
CA HIS A 95 11.65 17.25 10.55
C HIS A 95 12.31 16.69 11.80
N PRO A 96 13.30 17.39 12.42
CA PRO A 96 13.76 17.04 13.76
C PRO A 96 12.58 17.00 14.73
N PHE A 97 12.60 16.07 15.69
CA PHE A 97 11.45 15.87 16.60
C PHE A 97 11.03 17.14 17.35
N LEU A 98 11.99 17.96 17.79
CA LEU A 98 11.71 19.19 18.54
C LEU A 98 11.06 20.29 17.69
N ASP A 99 11.27 20.24 16.38
CA ASP A 99 10.82 21.26 15.43
C ASP A 99 9.74 20.72 14.48
N PHE A 100 9.17 19.54 14.77
CA PHE A 100 8.17 18.92 13.89
C PHE A 100 6.86 19.72 13.96
N PRO A 101 6.41 20.34 12.83
CA PRO A 101 5.18 21.11 12.81
C PRO A 101 3.96 20.20 13.05
N LEU A 102 3.04 20.66 13.90
CA LEU A 102 1.82 19.88 14.19
C LEU A 102 0.93 19.71 12.95
N GLU A 103 0.95 20.65 12.03
CA GLU A 103 0.23 20.58 10.75
C GLU A 103 0.76 19.43 9.88
N ASP A 104 2.08 19.34 9.71
CA ASP A 104 2.72 18.25 8.95
C ASP A 104 2.50 16.90 9.65
N TRP A 105 2.56 16.87 10.98
CA TRP A 105 2.20 15.67 11.75
C TRP A 105 0.79 15.21 11.40
N GLN A 106 -0.20 16.12 11.48
CA GLN A 106 -1.59 15.80 11.21
C GLN A 106 -1.79 15.33 9.78
N GLN A 107 -1.19 16.03 8.80
CA GLN A 107 -1.27 15.67 7.39
C GLN A 107 -0.72 14.26 7.13
N VAL A 108 0.42 13.91 7.72
CA VAL A 108 1.02 12.57 7.56
C VAL A 108 0.16 11.50 8.22
N VAL A 109 -0.40 11.75 9.40
CA VAL A 109 -1.32 10.82 10.09
C VAL A 109 -2.61 10.64 9.30
N ASP A 110 -3.18 11.73 8.79
CA ASP A 110 -4.42 11.69 8.00
C ASP A 110 -4.23 10.90 6.71
N LEU A 111 -3.10 11.09 6.03
CA LEU A 111 -2.79 10.38 4.78
C LEU A 111 -2.56 8.87 5.03
N ASN A 112 -1.70 8.52 6.00
CA ASN A 112 -1.19 7.16 6.13
C ASN A 112 -2.01 6.25 7.07
N LEU A 113 -2.81 6.83 7.97
CA LEU A 113 -3.56 6.08 8.98
C LEU A 113 -5.06 6.34 8.91
N THR A 114 -5.51 7.59 9.07
CA THR A 114 -6.94 7.90 9.14
C THR A 114 -7.63 7.63 7.79
N GLY A 115 -7.03 8.07 6.69
CA GLY A 115 -7.53 7.82 5.34
C GLY A 115 -7.52 6.34 4.97
N ALA A 116 -6.44 5.64 5.33
CA ALA A 116 -6.36 4.19 5.14
C ALA A 116 -7.45 3.45 5.92
N PHE A 117 -7.74 3.86 7.17
CA PHE A 117 -8.84 3.32 7.97
C PHE A 117 -10.20 3.55 7.30
N ALA A 118 -10.50 4.79 6.88
CA ALA A 118 -11.79 5.13 6.27
C ALA A 118 -12.06 4.31 4.99
N CYS A 119 -11.07 4.21 4.11
CA CYS A 119 -11.16 3.42 2.88
C CYS A 119 -11.30 1.91 3.17
N ALA A 120 -10.50 1.37 4.10
CA ALA A 120 -10.56 -0.05 4.47
C ALA A 120 -11.89 -0.40 5.15
N GLN A 121 -12.43 0.47 5.98
CA GLN A 121 -13.74 0.25 6.63
C GLN A 121 -14.86 0.17 5.58
N ARG A 122 -14.86 1.05 4.58
CA ARG A 122 -15.84 1.00 3.50
C ARG A 122 -15.66 -0.27 2.67
N ALA A 123 -14.43 -0.64 2.30
CA ALA A 123 -14.14 -1.87 1.59
C ALA A 123 -14.61 -3.11 2.36
N ALA A 124 -14.35 -3.17 3.67
CA ALA A 124 -14.79 -4.26 4.53
C ALA A 124 -16.31 -4.38 4.56
N ARG A 125 -17.06 -3.27 4.71
CA ARG A 125 -18.54 -3.28 4.66
C ARG A 125 -19.07 -3.86 3.36
N ILE A 126 -18.51 -3.44 2.22
CA ILE A 126 -18.89 -3.99 0.89
C ILE A 126 -18.64 -5.50 0.83
N MET A 127 -17.50 -5.98 1.34
CA MET A 127 -17.17 -7.41 1.35
C MET A 127 -18.08 -8.20 2.29
N VAL A 128 -18.42 -7.66 3.47
CA VAL A 128 -19.36 -8.28 4.43
C VAL A 128 -20.74 -8.38 3.84
N GLU A 129 -21.27 -7.31 3.25
CA GLU A 129 -22.57 -7.29 2.57
C GLU A 129 -22.65 -8.28 1.42
N ALA A 130 -21.55 -8.46 0.68
CA ALA A 130 -21.47 -9.45 -0.40
C ALA A 130 -21.43 -10.90 0.10
N GLY A 131 -21.03 -11.17 1.34
CA GLY A 131 -21.02 -12.50 1.99
C GLY A 131 -20.08 -13.53 1.36
N ARG A 132 -19.08 -13.09 0.57
CA ARG A 132 -18.14 -13.98 -0.14
C ARG A 132 -16.73 -13.99 0.46
N GLY A 133 -16.54 -13.27 1.57
CA GLY A 133 -15.23 -12.98 2.12
C GLY A 133 -14.48 -11.96 1.28
N GLY A 134 -13.19 -11.79 1.54
CA GLY A 134 -12.36 -10.80 0.84
C GLY A 134 -10.91 -10.79 1.31
N ARG A 135 -10.12 -9.88 0.73
CA ARG A 135 -8.73 -9.65 1.11
C ARG A 135 -8.50 -8.14 1.23
N ILE A 136 -7.91 -7.73 2.34
CA ILE A 136 -7.43 -6.36 2.53
C ILE A 136 -5.92 -6.44 2.76
N VAL A 137 -5.17 -5.67 1.97
CA VAL A 137 -3.71 -5.58 2.11
C VAL A 137 -3.34 -4.12 2.37
N ASN A 138 -2.74 -3.85 3.52
CA ASN A 138 -2.21 -2.53 3.86
C ASN A 138 -0.72 -2.47 3.51
N VAL A 139 -0.32 -1.51 2.68
CA VAL A 139 1.09 -1.22 2.42
C VAL A 139 1.60 -0.32 3.54
N THR A 140 2.31 -0.94 4.49
CA THR A 140 2.90 -0.26 5.63
C THR A 140 4.32 0.23 5.29
N SER A 141 5.31 -0.14 6.07
CA SER A 141 6.74 0.12 5.86
C SER A 141 7.52 -0.69 6.90
N VAL A 142 8.81 -0.94 6.67
CA VAL A 142 9.72 -1.38 7.75
C VAL A 142 9.66 -0.43 8.95
N HIS A 143 9.25 0.82 8.74
CA HIS A 143 9.09 1.83 9.80
C HIS A 143 7.84 1.62 10.68
N GLU A 144 7.06 0.57 10.47
CA GLU A 144 6.13 0.06 11.49
C GLU A 144 6.86 -0.70 12.60
N HIS A 145 8.09 -1.15 12.35
CA HIS A 145 8.92 -1.98 13.24
C HIS A 145 10.14 -1.25 13.76
N ILE A 146 10.78 -0.43 12.94
CA ILE A 146 12.03 0.28 13.25
C ILE A 146 11.86 1.79 13.08
N PRO A 147 12.45 2.61 13.96
CA PRO A 147 12.35 4.06 13.86
C PRO A 147 13.22 4.61 12.72
N LEU A 148 12.80 5.73 12.16
CA LEU A 148 13.58 6.56 11.25
C LEU A 148 13.72 7.97 11.85
N ARG A 149 14.96 8.47 11.93
CA ARG A 149 15.23 9.82 12.42
C ARG A 149 14.53 10.85 11.51
N GLY A 150 13.87 11.83 12.12
CA GLY A 150 13.13 12.88 11.39
C GLY A 150 11.74 12.47 10.90
N ALA A 151 11.36 11.20 10.96
CA ALA A 151 10.09 10.69 10.43
C ALA A 151 9.08 10.32 11.52
N ALA A 152 8.98 11.12 12.58
CA ALA A 152 8.15 10.80 13.76
C ALA A 152 6.69 10.49 13.39
N ALA A 153 6.05 11.35 12.58
CA ALA A 153 4.67 11.18 12.16
C ALA A 153 4.47 9.93 11.29
N TYR A 154 5.39 9.70 10.35
CA TYR A 154 5.34 8.55 9.45
C TYR A 154 5.49 7.23 10.20
N CYS A 155 6.50 7.11 11.08
CA CYS A 155 6.69 5.91 11.90
C CYS A 155 5.48 5.64 12.81
N ALA A 156 4.92 6.69 13.44
CA ALA A 156 3.72 6.56 14.26
C ALA A 156 2.51 6.07 13.44
N ALA A 157 2.29 6.66 12.26
CA ALA A 157 1.19 6.30 11.38
C ALA A 157 1.33 4.86 10.82
N LYS A 158 2.53 4.48 10.37
CA LYS A 158 2.77 3.12 9.84
C LYS A 158 2.75 2.07 10.96
N GLY A 159 3.25 2.37 12.15
CA GLY A 159 3.09 1.52 13.33
C GLY A 159 1.62 1.35 13.74
N GLY A 160 0.84 2.45 13.71
CA GLY A 160 -0.61 2.42 13.92
C GLY A 160 -1.33 1.56 12.87
N LEU A 161 -0.98 1.69 11.57
CA LEU A 161 -1.57 0.90 10.50
C LEU A 161 -1.22 -0.59 10.62
N GLY A 162 0.01 -0.92 11.04
CA GLY A 162 0.42 -2.30 11.32
C GLY A 162 -0.42 -2.93 12.45
N LEU A 163 -0.68 -2.21 13.53
CA LEU A 163 -1.55 -2.71 14.61
C LEU A 163 -3.02 -2.73 14.19
N LEU A 164 -3.50 -1.73 13.46
CA LEU A 164 -4.86 -1.71 12.89
C LEU A 164 -5.11 -2.92 11.99
N THR A 165 -4.12 -3.33 11.18
CA THR A 165 -4.18 -4.55 10.36
C THR A 165 -4.52 -5.78 11.22
N LYS A 166 -3.92 -5.91 12.39
CA LYS A 166 -4.17 -7.05 13.31
C LYS A 166 -5.58 -6.99 13.94
N VAL A 167 -6.05 -5.79 14.31
CA VAL A 167 -7.42 -5.59 14.81
C VAL A 167 -8.44 -5.97 13.73
N MET A 168 -8.26 -5.46 12.50
CA MET A 168 -9.11 -5.80 11.37
C MET A 168 -9.12 -7.31 11.08
N ALA A 169 -7.96 -7.96 11.13
CA ALA A 169 -7.84 -9.40 10.91
C ALA A 169 -8.62 -10.21 11.96
N LEU A 170 -8.57 -9.77 13.23
CA LEU A 170 -9.27 -10.38 14.33
C LEU A 170 -10.80 -10.27 14.18
N GLU A 171 -11.28 -9.05 13.85
CA GLU A 171 -12.72 -8.77 13.79
C GLU A 171 -13.37 -9.26 12.49
N LEU A 172 -12.65 -9.17 11.35
CA LEU A 172 -13.21 -9.51 10.05
C LEU A 172 -13.06 -10.99 9.67
N GLY A 173 -12.33 -11.75 10.47
CA GLY A 173 -12.11 -13.17 10.24
C GLY A 173 -13.41 -14.00 10.20
N GLU A 174 -14.39 -13.67 11.04
CA GLU A 174 -15.71 -14.32 11.05
C GLU A 174 -16.50 -14.12 9.74
N HIS A 175 -16.18 -13.04 8.98
CA HIS A 175 -16.76 -12.76 7.67
C HIS A 175 -15.95 -13.37 6.52
N GLY A 176 -14.91 -14.16 6.80
CA GLY A 176 -14.04 -14.77 5.79
C GLY A 176 -13.11 -13.76 5.09
N ILE A 177 -12.93 -12.58 5.68
CA ILE A 177 -12.02 -11.54 5.18
C ILE A 177 -10.67 -11.69 5.87
N ALA A 178 -9.60 -11.91 5.09
CA ALA A 178 -8.24 -11.89 5.60
C ALA A 178 -7.62 -10.50 5.42
N VAL A 179 -6.96 -10.00 6.46
CA VAL A 179 -6.33 -8.69 6.46
C VAL A 179 -4.86 -8.83 6.81
N ASN A 180 -3.97 -8.34 5.94
CA ASN A 180 -2.53 -8.43 6.13
C ASN A 180 -1.85 -7.10 5.76
N ALA A 181 -0.59 -6.97 6.15
CA ALA A 181 0.29 -5.90 5.74
C ALA A 181 1.43 -6.43 4.87
N VAL A 182 1.92 -5.58 3.98
CA VAL A 182 3.24 -5.69 3.37
C VAL A 182 4.04 -4.49 3.83
N ALA A 183 5.24 -4.74 4.36
CA ALA A 183 6.15 -3.73 4.91
C ALA A 183 7.39 -3.59 4.01
N PRO A 184 7.37 -2.68 3.01
CA PRO A 184 8.51 -2.43 2.15
C PRO A 184 9.68 -1.79 2.91
N GLY A 185 10.91 -2.11 2.48
CA GLY A 185 12.12 -1.36 2.80
C GLY A 185 12.32 -0.16 1.88
N GLU A 186 13.58 0.09 1.50
CA GLU A 186 13.96 1.07 0.49
C GLU A 186 13.58 0.56 -0.90
N ILE A 187 12.63 1.23 -1.56
CA ILE A 187 12.13 0.85 -2.88
C ILE A 187 12.29 2.04 -3.82
N ALA A 188 12.94 1.83 -4.96
CA ALA A 188 13.07 2.83 -6.01
C ALA A 188 11.67 3.14 -6.61
N THR A 189 11.16 4.33 -6.32
CA THR A 189 9.85 4.83 -6.72
C THR A 189 9.91 6.35 -6.81
N PRO A 190 8.89 7.04 -7.38
CA PRO A 190 8.81 8.50 -7.33
C PRO A 190 8.92 9.09 -5.92
N MET A 191 8.43 8.36 -4.92
CA MET A 191 8.50 8.80 -3.51
C MET A 191 9.93 8.86 -2.95
N THR A 192 10.88 8.13 -3.57
CA THR A 192 12.29 8.05 -3.15
C THR A 192 13.24 8.68 -4.17
N ASP A 193 12.71 9.53 -5.08
CA ASP A 193 13.44 10.15 -6.19
C ASP A 193 14.14 9.15 -7.14
N GLY A 194 13.74 7.87 -7.09
CA GLY A 194 14.36 6.77 -7.85
C GLY A 194 13.51 6.25 -9.02
N GLU A 195 12.57 7.04 -9.57
CA GLU A 195 11.66 6.59 -10.64
C GLU A 195 12.38 6.24 -11.94
N ASP A 196 13.44 6.99 -12.27
CA ASP A 196 14.20 6.84 -13.52
C ASP A 196 15.44 5.93 -13.38
N GLU A 197 15.70 5.42 -12.17
CA GLU A 197 16.88 4.62 -11.88
C GLU A 197 16.54 3.12 -11.94
N ASP A 198 17.37 2.33 -12.61
CA ASP A 198 17.30 0.88 -12.49
C ASP A 198 17.82 0.49 -11.09
N PRO A 199 16.95 -0.02 -10.18
CA PRO A 199 17.38 -0.40 -8.84
C PRO A 199 18.53 -1.39 -8.82
N ALA A 200 18.71 -2.16 -9.90
CA ALA A 200 19.82 -3.12 -10.04
C ALA A 200 21.18 -2.43 -10.27
N SER A 201 21.18 -1.16 -10.73
CA SER A 201 22.39 -0.36 -10.95
C SER A 201 22.84 0.44 -9.72
N GLU A 202 21.99 0.53 -8.70
CA GLU A 202 22.23 1.31 -7.50
C GLU A 202 22.80 0.44 -6.38
N GLU A 203 24.05 0.67 -6.02
CA GLU A 203 24.69 -0.07 -4.93
C GLU A 203 24.28 0.46 -3.55
N ARG A 204 23.85 -0.45 -2.67
CA ARG A 204 23.58 -0.20 -1.25
C ARG A 204 24.35 -1.21 -0.40
N PRO A 205 25.66 -1.00 -0.17
CA PRO A 205 26.51 -1.94 0.57
C PRO A 205 26.02 -2.25 2.00
N ALA A 206 25.26 -1.32 2.61
CA ALA A 206 24.67 -1.51 3.93
C ALA A 206 23.44 -2.46 3.93
N LEU A 207 22.85 -2.72 2.76
CA LEU A 207 21.76 -3.68 2.62
C LEU A 207 22.29 -5.07 2.28
N PRO A 208 21.82 -6.14 2.94
CA PRO A 208 22.20 -7.51 2.57
C PRO A 208 21.90 -7.85 1.10
N ALA A 209 20.84 -7.29 0.52
CA ALA A 209 20.52 -7.45 -0.91
C ALA A 209 21.45 -6.65 -1.83
N GLY A 210 22.25 -5.73 -1.30
CA GLY A 210 23.20 -4.89 -2.04
C GLY A 210 22.58 -3.80 -2.90
N ARG A 211 21.26 -3.67 -2.94
CA ARG A 211 20.51 -2.71 -3.78
C ARG A 211 19.16 -2.35 -3.16
N PRO A 212 18.53 -1.24 -3.57
CA PRO A 212 17.11 -1.00 -3.31
C PRO A 212 16.24 -2.09 -3.96
N GLY A 213 15.04 -2.28 -3.43
CA GLY A 213 14.02 -3.08 -4.09
C GLY A 213 13.34 -2.31 -5.24
N ASN A 214 12.59 -3.01 -6.08
CA ASN A 214 11.71 -2.39 -7.06
C ASN A 214 10.23 -2.61 -6.71
N ALA A 215 9.35 -1.78 -7.30
CA ALA A 215 7.92 -1.84 -7.05
C ALA A 215 7.29 -3.21 -7.38
N HIS A 216 7.84 -3.94 -8.36
CA HIS A 216 7.34 -5.26 -8.76
C HIS A 216 7.58 -6.31 -7.69
N GLU A 217 8.69 -6.23 -6.94
CA GLU A 217 8.99 -7.17 -5.84
C GLU A 217 7.97 -7.03 -4.72
N ILE A 218 7.52 -5.79 -4.43
CA ILE A 218 6.45 -5.55 -3.46
C ILE A 218 5.09 -6.03 -4.01
N ALA A 219 4.81 -5.79 -5.29
CA ALA A 219 3.57 -6.23 -5.94
C ALA A 219 3.40 -7.75 -5.92
N GLU A 220 4.48 -8.55 -6.00
CA GLU A 220 4.42 -10.00 -5.86
C GLU A 220 3.96 -10.43 -4.46
N ALA A 221 4.47 -9.80 -3.40
CA ALA A 221 4.02 -10.08 -2.03
C ALA A 221 2.55 -9.72 -1.83
N ILE A 222 2.11 -8.57 -2.36
CA ILE A 222 0.70 -8.16 -2.33
C ILE A 222 -0.16 -9.15 -3.12
N ALA A 223 0.26 -9.56 -4.31
CA ALA A 223 -0.47 -10.50 -5.15
C ALA A 223 -0.61 -11.88 -4.46
N PHE A 224 0.43 -12.36 -3.75
CA PHE A 224 0.33 -13.56 -2.94
C PHE A 224 -0.80 -13.45 -1.90
N LEU A 225 -0.86 -12.33 -1.15
CA LEU A 225 -1.88 -12.12 -0.12
C LEU A 225 -3.29 -11.89 -0.72
N ALA A 226 -3.39 -11.46 -1.97
CA ALA A 226 -4.65 -11.28 -2.70
C ALA A 226 -5.27 -12.61 -3.20
N ARG A 227 -4.53 -13.71 -3.16
CA ARG A 227 -5.01 -15.02 -3.67
C ARG A 227 -6.08 -15.63 -2.78
N PRO A 228 -7.07 -16.34 -3.37
CA PRO A 228 -8.12 -17.01 -2.60
C PRO A 228 -7.58 -18.10 -1.67
N ASP A 229 -6.50 -18.78 -2.06
CA ASP A 229 -5.86 -19.86 -1.32
C ASP A 229 -4.91 -19.37 -0.20
N ALA A 230 -4.60 -18.07 -0.14
CA ALA A 230 -3.79 -17.46 0.92
C ALA A 230 -4.60 -17.10 2.18
N ARG A 231 -5.83 -17.63 2.34
CA ARG A 231 -6.75 -17.21 3.43
C ARG A 231 -6.28 -17.55 4.85
N TYR A 232 -5.33 -18.46 5.02
CA TYR A 232 -4.79 -18.76 6.34
C TYR A 232 -3.76 -17.74 6.81
N ALA A 233 -3.26 -16.90 5.90
CA ALA A 233 -2.48 -15.71 6.22
C ALA A 233 -3.46 -14.57 6.57
N THR A 234 -3.55 -14.23 7.86
CA THR A 234 -4.31 -13.07 8.35
C THR A 234 -3.64 -12.49 9.58
N GLY A 235 -3.65 -11.16 9.73
CA GLY A 235 -2.94 -10.43 10.79
C GLY A 235 -1.42 -10.41 10.64
N ALA A 236 -0.88 -10.89 9.53
CA ALA A 236 0.55 -10.92 9.27
C ALA A 236 1.03 -9.59 8.66
N SER A 237 2.30 -9.26 8.94
CA SER A 237 3.06 -8.24 8.21
C SER A 237 4.21 -8.95 7.49
N ILE A 238 4.22 -8.90 6.16
CA ILE A 238 5.28 -9.47 5.33
C ILE A 238 6.30 -8.37 5.03
N VAL A 239 7.48 -8.50 5.62
CA VAL A 239 8.61 -7.59 5.37
C VAL A 239 9.27 -7.96 4.05
N VAL A 240 9.44 -6.95 3.17
CA VAL A 240 10.12 -7.07 1.88
C VAL A 240 11.10 -5.90 1.76
N ASP A 241 12.31 -6.06 2.29
CA ASP A 241 13.20 -4.95 2.62
C ASP A 241 14.68 -5.18 2.24
N GLY A 242 15.00 -6.25 1.51
CA GLY A 242 16.38 -6.56 1.18
C GLY A 242 17.29 -6.84 2.39
N GLY A 243 16.70 -7.04 3.58
CA GLY A 243 17.41 -7.26 4.85
C GLY A 243 17.71 -5.99 5.63
N LEU A 244 17.10 -4.84 5.27
CA LEU A 244 17.30 -3.56 5.95
C LEU A 244 17.07 -3.64 7.46
N MET A 245 16.03 -4.35 7.89
CA MET A 245 15.74 -4.49 9.33
C MET A 245 16.82 -5.22 10.11
N LEU A 246 17.59 -6.10 9.46
CA LEU A 246 18.67 -6.83 10.09
C LEU A 246 19.88 -5.92 10.40
N THR A 247 20.04 -4.86 9.61
CA THR A 247 21.14 -3.88 9.72
C THR A 247 20.68 -2.52 10.27
N ALA A 248 19.45 -2.42 10.75
CA ALA A 248 18.84 -1.15 11.16
C ALA A 248 19.65 -0.34 12.19
N ALA A 249 20.37 -0.99 13.11
CA ALA A 249 21.22 -0.32 14.08
C ALA A 249 22.45 0.35 13.45
N GLU A 250 23.00 -0.23 12.39
CA GLU A 250 24.14 0.30 11.62
C GLU A 250 23.67 1.46 10.77
N PHE A 251 22.56 1.31 10.06
CA PHE A 251 21.93 2.33 9.23
C PHE A 251 21.62 3.63 10.01
N ASN A 252 21.02 3.52 11.20
CA ASN A 252 20.74 4.68 12.05
C ASN A 252 22.00 5.34 12.60
N ARG A 253 23.10 4.61 12.75
CA ARG A 253 24.40 5.18 13.18
C ARG A 253 25.04 6.01 12.07
N GLU A 254 25.00 5.55 10.83
CA GLU A 254 25.55 6.26 9.66
C GLU A 254 24.79 7.55 9.37
N ALA A 255 23.44 7.50 9.42
CA ALA A 255 22.58 8.67 9.27
C ALA A 255 22.74 9.73 10.38
N ALA A 256 23.37 9.38 11.52
CA ALA A 256 23.69 10.33 12.58
C ALA A 256 25.04 11.03 12.38
N SER A 257 25.84 10.57 11.43
CA SER A 257 27.22 11.05 11.17
C SER A 257 27.33 11.90 9.90
N SER A 258 26.26 11.97 9.11
CA SER A 258 26.08 12.83 7.93
C SER A 258 25.22 14.06 8.27
#